data_9df8aec734b0cb1bbd92491fbab7ce98
#
_entry.id   9df8aec734b0cb1bbd92491fbab7ce98
#
_cell.length_a   1.000
_cell.length_b   1.000
_cell.length_c   1.000
_cell.angle_alpha   90.00
_cell.angle_beta   90.00
_cell.angle_gamma   90.00
#
_symmetry.space_group_name_H-M   'P 1'
#
loop_
_entity.id
_entity.type
_entity.pdbx_description
1 polymer ?
#
loop_
_entity_poly.entity_id
_entity_poly.type
_entity_poly.pdbx_seq_one_letter_code
_entity_poly.pdbx_strand_id
1 'polypeptide(L)'
;MSPVIWLLLAGTMLLYVFMRWQTHLAESGREPLIDPRLFRNRQLTGGLTMFFAQFTVQAGVFFTVPLFLSVVLELSALQTGIRLIPLSIALLVAAAGIPKLWPRANPRRVVRWGLASMTIGILVLVAGLDPGANAGIVAVPMLLMGLGLGALASQLGAVTVSAVPDSQSAEVGGLQNTATNLGASLGTALIGSVLIATLSATIVAGIQSNPDVPAATKEQASTELASGVPFLSDSQLRVALNEASVSESTAQEIVDLNADARLEALRVALALAALLGLTALFFTGNIPRQAPAAQVPENP
;
A
#
# COMPACT_ATOMS: atom_id res chain seq x y z
N MET A 1 -2.21 -12.31 -27.14
CA MET A 1 -1.43 -12.21 -25.88
C MET A 1 -1.27 -10.73 -25.54
N SER A 2 -1.54 -10.34 -24.29
CA SER A 2 -1.42 -8.93 -23.86
C SER A 2 0.02 -8.45 -23.97
N PRO A 3 0.28 -7.20 -24.42
CA PRO A 3 1.61 -6.58 -24.43
C PRO A 3 2.31 -6.61 -23.07
N VAL A 4 1.52 -6.62 -21.99
CA VAL A 4 2.02 -6.69 -20.60
C VAL A 4 2.83 -7.96 -20.33
N ILE A 5 2.42 -9.11 -20.88
CA ILE A 5 3.12 -10.39 -20.71
C ILE A 5 4.54 -10.31 -21.31
N TRP A 6 4.67 -9.70 -22.50
CA TRP A 6 5.97 -9.51 -23.13
C TRP A 6 6.89 -8.58 -22.36
N LEU A 7 6.33 -7.49 -21.78
CA LEU A 7 7.08 -6.58 -20.91
C LEU A 7 7.55 -7.27 -19.65
N LEU A 8 6.71 -8.10 -19.01
CA LEU A 8 7.09 -8.88 -17.82
C LEU A 8 8.19 -9.89 -18.13
N LEU A 9 8.08 -10.62 -19.26
CA LEU A 9 9.11 -11.56 -19.69
C LEU A 9 10.43 -10.85 -20.00
N ALA A 10 10.38 -9.74 -20.74
CA ALA A 10 11.57 -8.94 -21.05
C ALA A 10 12.23 -8.38 -19.78
N GLY A 11 11.44 -7.83 -18.85
CA GLY A 11 11.92 -7.33 -17.56
C GLY A 11 12.58 -8.44 -16.73
N THR A 12 11.95 -9.59 -16.63
CA THR A 12 12.51 -10.77 -15.91
C THR A 12 13.81 -11.25 -16.54
N MET A 13 13.86 -11.29 -17.88
CA MET A 13 15.07 -11.68 -18.60
C MET A 13 16.21 -10.68 -18.38
N LEU A 14 15.93 -9.38 -18.44
CA LEU A 14 16.90 -8.33 -18.16
C LEU A 14 17.46 -8.42 -16.74
N LEU A 15 16.59 -8.63 -15.75
CA LEU A 15 17.01 -8.83 -14.35
C LEU A 15 17.88 -10.06 -14.20
N TYR A 16 17.54 -11.17 -14.85
CA TYR A 16 18.34 -12.39 -14.84
C TYR A 16 19.73 -12.16 -15.45
N VAL A 17 19.80 -11.54 -16.63
CA VAL A 17 21.07 -11.20 -17.31
C VAL A 17 21.89 -10.24 -16.45
N PHE A 18 21.26 -9.22 -15.86
CA PHE A 18 21.92 -8.29 -14.95
C PHE A 18 22.54 -9.01 -13.75
N MET A 19 21.78 -9.86 -13.05
CA MET A 19 22.28 -10.60 -11.89
C MET A 19 23.42 -11.56 -12.27
N ARG A 20 23.34 -12.23 -13.41
CA ARG A 20 24.42 -13.07 -13.94
C ARG A 20 25.68 -12.25 -14.22
N TRP A 21 25.52 -11.07 -14.81
CA TRP A 21 26.62 -10.16 -15.08
C TRP A 21 27.29 -9.65 -13.78
N GLN A 22 26.50 -9.25 -12.79
CA GLN A 22 27.00 -8.84 -11.47
C GLN A 22 27.77 -9.97 -10.78
N THR A 23 27.26 -11.21 -10.84
CA THR A 23 27.95 -12.39 -10.31
C THR A 23 29.30 -12.60 -11.00
N HIS A 24 29.36 -12.49 -12.32
CA HIS A 24 30.59 -12.64 -13.09
C HIS A 24 31.62 -11.55 -12.76
N LEU A 25 31.18 -10.30 -12.56
CA LEU A 25 32.05 -9.20 -12.13
C LEU A 25 32.64 -9.50 -10.74
N ALA A 26 31.83 -9.92 -9.78
CA ALA A 26 32.27 -10.28 -8.44
C ALA A 26 33.26 -11.45 -8.43
N GLU A 27 33.06 -12.47 -9.28
CA GLU A 27 33.96 -13.61 -9.46
C GLU A 27 35.27 -13.23 -10.14
N SER A 28 35.25 -12.21 -11.01
CA SER A 28 36.43 -11.72 -11.74
C SER A 28 37.27 -10.71 -10.92
N GLY A 29 36.94 -10.48 -9.63
CA GLY A 29 37.66 -9.55 -8.77
C GLY A 29 37.41 -8.07 -9.13
N ARG A 30 36.40 -7.77 -9.92
CA ARG A 30 35.93 -6.40 -10.21
C ARG A 30 34.82 -6.03 -9.25
N GLU A 31 34.69 -4.74 -8.95
CA GLU A 31 33.62 -4.24 -8.09
C GLU A 31 32.27 -4.33 -8.81
N PRO A 32 31.31 -5.19 -8.37
CA PRO A 32 29.97 -5.20 -8.91
C PRO A 32 29.18 -4.01 -8.37
N LEU A 33 28.16 -3.57 -9.10
CA LEU A 33 27.22 -2.55 -8.63
C LEU A 33 26.39 -3.05 -7.42
N ILE A 34 26.06 -4.34 -7.45
CA ILE A 34 25.37 -5.06 -6.37
C ILE A 34 26.07 -6.41 -6.21
N ASP A 35 26.64 -6.66 -5.03
CA ASP A 35 27.19 -7.98 -4.73
C ASP A 35 26.06 -8.98 -4.44
N PRO A 36 25.84 -10.00 -5.29
CA PRO A 36 24.79 -11.00 -5.07
C PRO A 36 24.94 -11.78 -3.75
N ARG A 37 26.13 -11.78 -3.15
CA ARG A 37 26.38 -12.43 -1.85
C ARG A 37 25.64 -11.72 -0.70
N LEU A 38 25.31 -10.44 -0.85
CA LEU A 38 24.54 -9.66 0.12
C LEU A 38 23.17 -10.29 0.40
N PHE A 39 22.54 -10.91 -0.60
CA PHE A 39 21.25 -11.58 -0.43
C PHE A 39 21.31 -12.86 0.45
N ARG A 40 22.51 -13.35 0.79
CA ARG A 40 22.67 -14.41 1.79
C ARG A 40 22.61 -13.90 3.23
N ASN A 41 22.77 -12.60 3.44
CA ASN A 41 22.67 -11.99 4.76
C ASN A 41 21.19 -11.90 5.19
N ARG A 42 20.81 -12.69 6.20
CA ARG A 42 19.43 -12.75 6.71
C ARG A 42 18.93 -11.45 7.31
N GLN A 43 19.82 -10.64 7.90
CA GLN A 43 19.46 -9.35 8.48
C GLN A 43 19.12 -8.36 7.36
N LEU A 44 19.96 -8.27 6.32
CA LEU A 44 19.73 -7.40 5.17
C LEU A 44 18.45 -7.80 4.43
N THR A 45 18.32 -9.06 4.05
CA THR A 45 17.13 -9.54 3.33
C THR A 45 15.86 -9.40 4.17
N GLY A 46 15.95 -9.64 5.48
CA GLY A 46 14.84 -9.40 6.41
C GLY A 46 14.42 -7.92 6.44
N GLY A 47 15.38 -7.00 6.50
CA GLY A 47 15.12 -5.56 6.46
C GLY A 47 14.52 -5.12 5.12
N LEU A 48 15.08 -5.56 3.98
CA LEU A 48 14.54 -5.27 2.65
C LEU A 48 13.13 -5.82 2.44
N THR A 49 12.85 -7.02 2.95
CA THR A 49 11.50 -7.60 2.93
C THR A 49 10.51 -6.73 3.73
N MET A 50 10.95 -6.19 4.87
CA MET A 50 10.10 -5.30 5.66
C MET A 50 9.87 -3.95 4.97
N PHE A 51 10.88 -3.37 4.31
CA PHE A 51 10.70 -2.18 3.47
C PHE A 51 9.69 -2.44 2.36
N PHE A 52 9.86 -3.52 1.61
CA PHE A 52 8.93 -3.92 0.56
C PHE A 52 7.51 -4.07 1.10
N ALA A 53 7.31 -4.83 2.17
CA ALA A 53 6.00 -5.07 2.77
C ALA A 53 5.36 -3.79 3.31
N GLN A 54 6.13 -2.95 4.03
CA GLN A 54 5.67 -1.65 4.52
C GLN A 54 5.14 -0.79 3.38
N PHE A 55 5.94 -0.62 2.32
CA PHE A 55 5.58 0.27 1.20
C PHE A 55 4.46 -0.30 0.34
N THR A 56 4.33 -1.64 0.25
CA THR A 56 3.17 -2.28 -0.39
C THR A 56 1.87 -1.92 0.32
N VAL A 57 1.83 -2.07 1.64
CA VAL A 57 0.64 -1.73 2.44
C VAL A 57 0.40 -0.22 2.45
N GLN A 58 1.44 0.58 2.67
CA GLN A 58 1.37 2.03 2.70
C GLN A 58 0.82 2.62 1.39
N ALA A 59 1.31 2.17 0.24
CA ALA A 59 0.86 2.64 -1.07
C ALA A 59 -0.62 2.34 -1.30
N GLY A 60 -1.08 1.15 -0.92
CA GLY A 60 -2.49 0.78 -1.00
C GLY A 60 -3.38 1.71 -0.18
N VAL A 61 -2.99 2.03 1.05
CA VAL A 61 -3.76 2.94 1.91
C VAL A 61 -3.68 4.38 1.42
N PHE A 62 -2.51 4.84 0.97
CA PHE A 62 -2.33 6.19 0.42
C PHE A 62 -3.07 6.39 -0.91
N PHE A 63 -3.44 5.30 -1.57
CA PHE A 63 -4.33 5.33 -2.71
C PHE A 63 -5.81 5.36 -2.29
N THR A 64 -6.23 4.46 -1.39
CA THR A 64 -7.66 4.27 -1.04
C THR A 64 -8.22 5.34 -0.11
N VAL A 65 -7.45 5.84 0.87
CA VAL A 65 -7.96 6.83 1.85
C VAL A 65 -8.24 8.19 1.21
N PRO A 66 -7.35 8.79 0.40
CA PRO A 66 -7.70 10.01 -0.32
C PRO A 66 -8.89 9.82 -1.26
N LEU A 67 -8.99 8.66 -1.91
CA LEU A 67 -10.11 8.33 -2.80
C LEU A 67 -11.44 8.30 -2.02
N PHE A 68 -11.47 7.67 -0.84
CA PHE A 68 -12.63 7.71 0.06
C PHE A 68 -13.00 9.14 0.44
N LEU A 69 -12.04 9.95 0.88
CA LEU A 69 -12.29 11.31 1.33
C LEU A 69 -12.74 12.23 0.20
N SER A 70 -12.12 12.14 -0.99
CA SER A 70 -12.36 13.06 -2.10
C SER A 70 -13.52 12.65 -3.01
N VAL A 71 -13.77 11.34 -3.18
CA VAL A 71 -14.82 10.86 -4.11
C VAL A 71 -16.06 10.39 -3.36
N VAL A 72 -15.92 9.67 -2.23
CA VAL A 72 -17.10 9.20 -1.48
C VAL A 72 -17.67 10.30 -0.60
N LEU A 73 -16.81 11.05 0.12
CA LEU A 73 -17.22 12.14 0.99
C LEU A 73 -17.19 13.53 0.30
N GLU A 74 -16.79 13.58 -0.96
CA GLU A 74 -16.70 14.79 -1.79
C GLU A 74 -15.95 15.95 -1.13
N LEU A 75 -14.94 15.66 -0.32
CA LEU A 75 -14.14 16.67 0.35
C LEU A 75 -13.18 17.36 -0.63
N SER A 76 -12.96 18.65 -0.44
CA SER A 76 -11.93 19.39 -1.17
C SER A 76 -10.52 18.85 -0.84
N ALA A 77 -9.54 19.12 -1.72
CA ALA A 77 -8.15 18.71 -1.51
C ALA A 77 -7.59 19.23 -0.17
N LEU A 78 -7.93 20.45 0.24
CA LEU A 78 -7.53 21.01 1.53
C LEU A 78 -8.13 20.24 2.70
N GLN A 79 -9.43 19.96 2.65
CA GLN A 79 -10.14 19.20 3.68
C GLN A 79 -9.58 17.77 3.80
N THR A 80 -9.32 17.11 2.68
CA THR A 80 -8.67 15.79 2.62
C THR A 80 -7.29 15.84 3.27
N GLY A 81 -6.45 16.83 2.94
CA GLY A 81 -5.14 17.01 3.54
C GLY A 81 -5.19 17.21 5.05
N ILE A 82 -6.13 18.01 5.56
CA ILE A 82 -6.32 18.21 7.00
C ILE A 82 -6.66 16.89 7.71
N ARG A 83 -7.47 16.03 7.11
CA ARG A 83 -7.84 14.72 7.68
C ARG A 83 -6.67 13.72 7.75
N LEU A 84 -5.60 13.95 6.97
CA LEU A 84 -4.38 13.15 7.00
C LEU A 84 -3.32 13.66 7.99
N ILE A 85 -3.48 14.86 8.58
CA ILE A 85 -2.54 15.42 9.56
C ILE A 85 -2.24 14.46 10.73
N PRO A 86 -3.22 13.75 11.33
CA PRO A 86 -2.95 12.83 12.44
C PRO A 86 -1.91 11.77 12.10
N LEU A 87 -1.89 11.26 10.86
CA LEU A 87 -0.89 10.32 10.38
C LEU A 87 0.50 10.94 10.41
N SER A 88 0.65 12.14 9.84
CA SER A 88 1.96 12.81 9.74
C SER A 88 2.54 13.16 11.10
N ILE A 89 1.71 13.66 12.03
CA ILE A 89 2.13 13.99 13.40
C ILE A 89 2.53 12.71 14.13
N ALA A 90 1.72 11.67 14.08
CA ALA A 90 2.00 10.39 14.75
C ALA A 90 3.27 9.73 14.20
N LEU A 91 3.48 9.78 12.87
CA LEU A 91 4.69 9.29 12.22
C LEU A 91 5.93 10.03 12.74
N LEU A 92 5.89 11.36 12.75
CA LEU A 92 7.03 12.17 13.21
C LEU A 92 7.34 11.90 14.69
N VAL A 93 6.31 11.87 15.53
CA VAL A 93 6.45 11.60 16.98
C VAL A 93 7.05 10.21 17.22
N ALA A 94 6.59 9.19 16.52
CA ALA A 94 7.11 7.84 16.68
C ALA A 94 8.52 7.69 16.10
N ALA A 95 8.78 8.24 14.90
CA ALA A 95 10.09 8.15 14.26
C ALA A 95 11.20 8.84 15.05
N ALA A 96 10.92 10.01 15.63
CA ALA A 96 11.89 10.75 16.45
C ALA A 96 11.87 10.31 17.91
N GLY A 97 10.70 9.94 18.45
CA GLY A 97 10.50 9.60 19.85
C GLY A 97 11.08 8.25 20.25
N ILE A 98 10.90 7.22 19.41
CA ILE A 98 11.36 5.86 19.74
C ILE A 98 12.88 5.81 19.96
N PRO A 99 13.73 6.31 19.05
CA PRO A 99 15.19 6.30 19.28
C PRO A 99 15.61 7.13 20.50
N LYS A 100 14.91 8.22 20.77
CA LYS A 100 15.23 9.12 21.89
C LYS A 100 14.82 8.57 23.25
N LEU A 101 13.63 7.98 23.35
CA LEU A 101 13.06 7.50 24.60
C LEU A 101 13.52 6.05 24.92
N TRP A 102 13.74 5.24 23.91
CA TRP A 102 14.17 3.85 24.02
C TRP A 102 15.35 3.53 23.10
N PRO A 103 16.54 4.11 23.33
CA PRO A 103 17.71 3.95 22.45
C PRO A 103 18.20 2.48 22.35
N ARG A 104 17.84 1.66 23.34
CA ARG A 104 18.16 0.21 23.37
C ARG A 104 16.96 -0.67 23.02
N ALA A 105 15.93 -0.11 22.40
CA ALA A 105 14.76 -0.90 22.01
C ALA A 105 15.14 -2.06 21.10
N ASN A 106 14.49 -3.20 21.29
CA ASN A 106 14.68 -4.36 20.42
C ASN A 106 14.05 -4.08 19.04
N PRO A 107 14.85 -3.96 17.95
CA PRO A 107 14.34 -3.58 16.63
C PRO A 107 13.22 -4.49 16.12
N ARG A 108 13.35 -5.81 16.36
CA ARG A 108 12.29 -6.78 15.99
C ARG A 108 10.97 -6.48 16.68
N ARG A 109 10.99 -6.10 17.96
CA ARG A 109 9.76 -5.76 18.70
C ARG A 109 9.16 -4.47 18.16
N VAL A 110 9.96 -3.44 17.93
CA VAL A 110 9.51 -2.15 17.40
C VAL A 110 8.88 -2.34 16.03
N VAL A 111 9.56 -3.04 15.10
CA VAL A 111 9.04 -3.34 13.76
C VAL A 111 7.73 -4.13 13.85
N ARG A 112 7.66 -5.14 14.72
CA ARG A 112 6.42 -5.94 14.90
C ARG A 112 5.26 -5.11 15.41
N TRP A 113 5.48 -4.29 16.43
CA TRP A 113 4.46 -3.38 16.96
C TRP A 113 4.07 -2.31 15.95
N GLY A 114 5.04 -1.80 15.16
CA GLY A 114 4.79 -0.86 14.08
C GLY A 114 3.86 -1.45 13.00
N LEU A 115 4.18 -2.66 12.50
CA LEU A 115 3.31 -3.37 11.55
C LEU A 115 1.94 -3.69 12.14
N ALA A 116 1.89 -4.13 13.42
CA ALA A 116 0.62 -4.42 14.08
C ALA A 116 -0.24 -3.15 14.22
N SER A 117 0.34 -2.03 14.65
CA SER A 117 -0.35 -0.74 14.75
C SER A 117 -0.90 -0.29 13.40
N MET A 118 -0.09 -0.39 12.34
CA MET A 118 -0.51 -0.05 10.98
C MET A 118 -1.67 -0.94 10.51
N THR A 119 -1.56 -2.27 10.72
CA THR A 119 -2.61 -3.22 10.34
C THR A 119 -3.90 -3.02 11.12
N ILE A 120 -3.80 -2.78 12.45
CA ILE A 120 -4.96 -2.45 13.29
C ILE A 120 -5.61 -1.15 12.81
N GLY A 121 -4.81 -0.12 12.47
CA GLY A 121 -5.34 1.12 11.92
C GLY A 121 -6.17 0.89 10.65
N ILE A 122 -5.69 0.03 9.74
CA ILE A 122 -6.44 -0.34 8.53
C ILE A 122 -7.74 -1.09 8.89
N LEU A 123 -7.69 -2.06 9.81
CA LEU A 123 -8.87 -2.82 10.23
C LEU A 123 -9.92 -1.93 10.90
N VAL A 124 -9.49 -0.96 11.73
CA VAL A 124 -10.39 0.04 12.34
C VAL A 124 -11.03 0.91 11.26
N LEU A 125 -10.27 1.29 10.22
CA LEU A 125 -10.81 2.04 9.09
C LEU A 125 -11.86 1.21 8.33
N VAL A 126 -11.57 -0.04 8.00
CA VAL A 126 -12.52 -0.95 7.32
C VAL A 126 -13.81 -1.09 8.11
N ALA A 127 -13.69 -1.27 9.44
CA ALA A 127 -14.87 -1.40 10.32
C ALA A 127 -15.70 -0.10 10.43
N GLY A 128 -15.06 1.06 10.22
CA GLY A 128 -15.74 2.36 10.29
C GLY A 128 -16.32 2.84 8.95
N LEU A 129 -16.00 2.18 7.84
CA LEU A 129 -16.57 2.55 6.53
C LEU A 129 -18.06 2.18 6.48
N ASP A 130 -18.90 3.21 6.49
CA ASP A 130 -20.37 3.10 6.47
C ASP A 130 -20.94 4.17 5.53
N PRO A 131 -22.09 3.96 4.87
CA PRO A 131 -22.76 4.98 4.05
C PRO A 131 -23.02 6.31 4.77
N GLY A 132 -23.24 6.27 6.10
CA GLY A 132 -23.40 7.45 6.95
C GLY A 132 -22.11 7.97 7.61
N ALA A 133 -20.95 7.42 7.26
CA ALA A 133 -19.69 7.77 7.90
C ALA A 133 -19.29 9.23 7.64
N ASN A 134 -18.93 9.94 8.70
CA ASN A 134 -18.35 11.27 8.57
C ASN A 134 -16.83 11.21 8.43
N ALA A 135 -16.23 12.29 7.93
CA ALA A 135 -14.77 12.36 7.73
C ALA A 135 -13.92 12.21 9.01
N GLY A 136 -14.53 12.22 10.19
CA GLY A 136 -13.86 12.04 11.47
C GLY A 136 -13.41 10.60 11.73
N ILE A 137 -14.03 9.61 11.08
CA ILE A 137 -13.70 8.20 11.26
C ILE A 137 -12.25 7.86 10.89
N VAL A 138 -11.63 8.63 10.00
CA VAL A 138 -10.23 8.39 9.58
C VAL A 138 -9.21 8.82 10.63
N ALA A 139 -9.56 9.65 11.61
CA ALA A 139 -8.59 10.24 12.54
C ALA A 139 -7.84 9.19 13.36
N VAL A 140 -8.56 8.23 13.98
CA VAL A 140 -7.95 7.15 14.76
C VAL A 140 -7.16 6.18 13.88
N PRO A 141 -7.68 5.67 12.75
CA PRO A 141 -6.90 4.90 11.79
C PRO A 141 -5.61 5.59 11.35
N MET A 142 -5.68 6.86 10.97
CA MET A 142 -4.50 7.61 10.51
C MET A 142 -3.46 7.77 11.62
N LEU A 143 -3.89 8.00 12.86
CA LEU A 143 -3.00 8.07 14.00
C LEU A 143 -2.28 6.72 14.23
N LEU A 144 -3.03 5.60 14.26
CA LEU A 144 -2.45 4.27 14.45
C LEU A 144 -1.48 3.90 13.32
N MET A 145 -1.83 4.23 12.08
CA MET A 145 -0.97 4.02 10.93
C MET A 145 0.28 4.88 11.00
N GLY A 146 0.15 6.16 11.38
CA GLY A 146 1.29 7.05 11.55
C GLY A 146 2.26 6.56 12.62
N LEU A 147 1.76 6.11 13.77
CA LEU A 147 2.58 5.47 14.81
C LEU A 147 3.31 4.24 14.28
N GLY A 148 2.60 3.39 13.52
CA GLY A 148 3.18 2.21 12.88
C GLY A 148 4.30 2.55 11.90
N LEU A 149 4.03 3.46 10.97
CA LEU A 149 5.02 3.92 9.97
C LEU A 149 6.22 4.58 10.63
N GLY A 150 6.02 5.42 11.66
CA GLY A 150 7.09 6.05 12.41
C GLY A 150 7.96 5.04 13.17
N ALA A 151 7.35 4.01 13.74
CA ALA A 151 8.08 2.92 14.38
C ALA A 151 8.96 2.16 13.38
N LEU A 152 8.44 1.84 12.20
CA LEU A 152 9.20 1.20 11.13
C LEU A 152 10.35 2.09 10.64
N ALA A 153 10.06 3.36 10.36
CA ALA A 153 11.05 4.34 9.92
C ALA A 153 12.20 4.51 10.93
N SER A 154 11.90 4.43 12.23
CA SER A 154 12.90 4.55 13.29
C SER A 154 13.92 3.40 13.35
N GLN A 155 13.63 2.24 12.76
CA GLN A 155 14.43 1.03 12.93
C GLN A 155 14.95 0.44 11.61
N LEU A 156 14.14 0.41 10.56
CA LEU A 156 14.47 -0.36 9.36
C LEU A 156 15.72 0.12 8.64
N GLY A 157 15.93 1.43 8.57
CA GLY A 157 17.13 2.01 7.96
C GLY A 157 18.39 1.54 8.65
N ALA A 158 18.46 1.69 9.97
CA ALA A 158 19.61 1.29 10.77
C ALA A 158 19.85 -0.23 10.72
N VAL A 159 18.78 -1.03 10.79
CA VAL A 159 18.88 -2.50 10.74
C VAL A 159 19.47 -2.99 9.40
N THR A 160 19.08 -2.41 8.28
CA THR A 160 19.59 -2.84 6.97
C THR A 160 21.01 -2.37 6.72
N VAL A 161 21.33 -1.13 7.05
CA VAL A 161 22.69 -0.58 6.84
C VAL A 161 23.69 -1.28 7.75
N SER A 162 23.36 -1.54 9.00
CA SER A 162 24.26 -2.24 9.94
C SER A 162 24.46 -3.74 9.62
N ALA A 163 23.78 -4.26 8.61
CA ALA A 163 23.98 -5.65 8.16
C ALA A 163 25.25 -5.83 7.35
N VAL A 164 25.91 -4.75 6.91
CA VAL A 164 27.08 -4.75 6.04
C VAL A 164 28.14 -3.79 6.56
N PRO A 165 29.41 -3.93 6.11
CA PRO A 165 30.46 -2.93 6.37
C PRO A 165 30.12 -1.57 5.77
N ASP A 166 30.67 -0.49 6.32
CA ASP A 166 30.42 0.89 5.88
C ASP A 166 30.71 1.13 4.40
N SER A 167 31.71 0.45 3.85
CA SER A 167 32.06 0.49 2.42
C SER A 167 30.92 0.07 1.50
N GLN A 168 29.97 -0.74 1.98
CA GLN A 168 28.80 -1.24 1.22
C GLN A 168 27.51 -0.51 1.57
N SER A 169 27.53 0.51 2.41
CA SER A 169 26.32 1.24 2.87
C SER A 169 25.56 1.91 1.71
N ALA A 170 26.29 2.43 0.71
CA ALA A 170 25.68 3.02 -0.48
C ALA A 170 24.89 2.01 -1.31
N GLU A 171 25.45 0.80 -1.46
CA GLU A 171 24.80 -0.33 -2.15
C GLU A 171 23.51 -0.74 -1.45
N VAL A 172 23.53 -0.84 -0.12
CA VAL A 172 22.34 -1.13 0.69
C VAL A 172 21.29 -0.04 0.55
N GLY A 173 21.69 1.23 0.48
CA GLY A 173 20.77 2.35 0.21
C GLY A 173 20.05 2.19 -1.13
N GLY A 174 20.76 1.78 -2.18
CA GLY A 174 20.19 1.45 -3.49
C GLY A 174 19.18 0.30 -3.43
N LEU A 175 19.53 -0.77 -2.68
CA LEU A 175 18.63 -1.92 -2.47
C LEU A 175 17.37 -1.54 -1.67
N GLN A 176 17.50 -0.71 -0.62
CA GLN A 176 16.36 -0.18 0.14
C GLN A 176 15.42 0.62 -0.78
N ASN A 177 15.97 1.53 -1.59
CA ASN A 177 15.17 2.32 -2.53
C ASN A 177 14.46 1.43 -3.57
N THR A 178 15.13 0.40 -4.05
CA THR A 178 14.53 -0.60 -4.95
C THR A 178 13.38 -1.34 -4.26
N ALA A 179 13.57 -1.83 -3.05
CA ALA A 179 12.55 -2.53 -2.28
C ALA A 179 11.32 -1.63 -2.00
N THR A 180 11.53 -0.36 -1.65
CA THR A 180 10.44 0.61 -1.42
C THR A 180 9.64 0.91 -2.68
N ASN A 181 10.32 1.15 -3.81
CA ASN A 181 9.64 1.45 -5.08
C ASN A 181 8.89 0.23 -5.65
N LEU A 182 9.48 -0.97 -5.57
CA LEU A 182 8.80 -2.21 -5.94
C LEU A 182 7.57 -2.45 -5.06
N GLY A 183 7.71 -2.27 -3.74
CA GLY A 183 6.59 -2.38 -2.80
C GLY A 183 5.47 -1.39 -3.12
N ALA A 184 5.81 -0.12 -3.31
CA ALA A 184 4.83 0.91 -3.64
C ALA A 184 4.10 0.63 -4.96
N SER A 185 4.84 0.26 -6.02
CA SER A 185 4.26 -0.06 -7.32
C SER A 185 3.33 -1.27 -7.25
N LEU A 186 3.76 -2.35 -6.58
CA LEU A 186 2.95 -3.55 -6.42
C LEU A 186 1.72 -3.27 -5.53
N GLY A 187 1.89 -2.52 -4.45
CA GLY A 187 0.81 -2.14 -3.54
C GLY A 187 -0.29 -1.35 -4.27
N THR A 188 0.07 -0.31 -5.01
CA THR A 188 -0.88 0.47 -5.80
C THR A 188 -1.56 -0.39 -6.87
N ALA A 189 -0.81 -1.23 -7.58
CA ALA A 189 -1.37 -2.08 -8.63
C ALA A 189 -2.35 -3.13 -8.08
N LEU A 190 -1.98 -3.84 -6.99
CA LEU A 190 -2.84 -4.85 -6.39
C LEU A 190 -4.10 -4.24 -5.78
N ILE A 191 -3.95 -3.22 -4.96
CA ILE A 191 -5.08 -2.58 -4.28
C ILE A 191 -6.00 -1.90 -5.27
N GLY A 192 -5.44 -1.17 -6.26
CA GLY A 192 -6.20 -0.54 -7.33
C GLY A 192 -6.96 -1.54 -8.20
N SER A 193 -6.31 -2.65 -8.59
CA SER A 193 -6.96 -3.70 -9.37
C SER A 193 -8.12 -4.36 -8.62
N VAL A 194 -7.94 -4.67 -7.34
CA VAL A 194 -8.99 -5.26 -6.50
C VAL A 194 -10.13 -4.27 -6.30
N LEU A 195 -9.83 -3.00 -6.07
CA LEU A 195 -10.84 -1.94 -5.93
C LEU A 195 -11.72 -1.86 -7.19
N ILE A 196 -11.11 -1.74 -8.37
CA ILE A 196 -11.86 -1.62 -9.63
C ILE A 196 -12.61 -2.92 -9.96
N ALA A 197 -11.99 -4.08 -9.74
CA ALA A 197 -12.65 -5.37 -9.98
C ALA A 197 -13.87 -5.56 -9.07
N THR A 198 -13.75 -5.22 -7.78
CA THR A 198 -14.87 -5.31 -6.83
C THR A 198 -15.97 -4.31 -7.21
N LEU A 199 -15.62 -3.06 -7.53
CA LEU A 199 -16.58 -2.06 -7.97
C LEU A 199 -17.38 -2.55 -9.18
N SER A 200 -16.71 -3.02 -10.23
CA SER A 200 -17.36 -3.54 -11.43
C SER A 200 -18.24 -4.74 -11.13
N ALA A 201 -17.74 -5.70 -10.32
CA ALA A 201 -18.52 -6.90 -9.96
C ALA A 201 -19.78 -6.54 -9.17
N THR A 202 -19.69 -5.62 -8.22
CA THR A 202 -20.85 -5.21 -7.39
C THR A 202 -21.88 -4.47 -8.22
N ILE A 203 -21.47 -3.56 -9.12
CA ILE A 203 -22.40 -2.85 -10.02
C ILE A 203 -23.08 -3.83 -10.97
N VAL A 204 -22.33 -4.74 -11.60
CA VAL A 204 -22.91 -5.75 -12.51
C VAL A 204 -23.90 -6.65 -11.75
N ALA A 205 -23.55 -7.09 -10.55
CA ALA A 205 -24.44 -7.90 -9.72
C ALA A 205 -25.74 -7.13 -9.36
N GLY A 206 -25.64 -5.85 -9.02
CA GLY A 206 -26.80 -5.00 -8.77
C GLY A 206 -27.72 -4.86 -9.99
N ILE A 207 -27.15 -4.60 -11.16
CA ILE A 207 -27.91 -4.53 -12.42
C ILE A 207 -28.60 -5.87 -12.75
N GLN A 208 -27.88 -6.99 -12.57
CA GLN A 208 -28.43 -8.32 -12.85
C GLN A 208 -29.56 -8.73 -11.90
N SER A 209 -29.47 -8.33 -10.64
CA SER A 209 -30.48 -8.63 -9.61
C SER A 209 -31.73 -7.76 -9.70
N ASN A 210 -31.67 -6.61 -10.40
CA ASN A 210 -32.82 -5.73 -10.54
C ASN A 210 -33.83 -6.32 -11.55
N PRO A 211 -35.10 -6.61 -11.13
CA PRO A 211 -36.12 -7.17 -12.01
C PRO A 211 -36.60 -6.21 -13.12
N ASP A 212 -36.46 -4.91 -12.90
CA ASP A 212 -36.96 -3.87 -13.81
C ASP A 212 -36.01 -3.61 -15.00
N VAL A 213 -34.79 -4.18 -14.97
CA VAL A 213 -33.81 -4.05 -16.05
C VAL A 213 -34.02 -5.14 -17.09
N PRO A 214 -34.24 -4.79 -18.39
CA PRO A 214 -34.39 -5.77 -19.48
C PRO A 214 -33.17 -6.67 -19.65
N ALA A 215 -33.40 -7.93 -20.03
CA ALA A 215 -32.33 -8.93 -20.18
C ALA A 215 -31.23 -8.49 -21.18
N ALA A 216 -31.60 -7.84 -22.28
CA ALA A 216 -30.64 -7.30 -23.26
C ALA A 216 -29.71 -6.23 -22.62
N THR A 217 -30.25 -5.36 -21.77
CA THR A 217 -29.47 -4.34 -21.06
C THR A 217 -28.53 -4.97 -20.02
N LYS A 218 -28.97 -6.06 -19.35
CA LYS A 218 -28.14 -6.82 -18.41
C LYS A 218 -26.93 -7.46 -19.11
N GLU A 219 -27.13 -8.03 -20.30
CA GLU A 219 -26.04 -8.65 -21.06
C GLU A 219 -25.06 -7.59 -21.59
N GLN A 220 -25.56 -6.48 -22.08
CA GLN A 220 -24.72 -5.35 -22.53
C GLN A 220 -23.93 -4.75 -21.38
N ALA A 221 -24.55 -4.48 -20.25
CA ALA A 221 -23.88 -3.96 -19.06
C ALA A 221 -22.76 -4.91 -18.58
N SER A 222 -22.99 -6.21 -18.54
CA SER A 222 -21.97 -7.18 -18.14
C SER A 222 -20.75 -7.19 -19.07
N THR A 223 -20.95 -6.91 -20.36
CA THR A 223 -19.86 -6.86 -21.35
C THR A 223 -19.10 -5.54 -21.29
N GLU A 224 -19.79 -4.41 -21.25
CA GLU A 224 -19.18 -3.09 -21.26
C GLU A 224 -18.47 -2.78 -19.92
N LEU A 225 -19.06 -3.15 -18.79
CA LEU A 225 -18.51 -2.91 -17.46
C LEU A 225 -17.41 -3.92 -17.07
N ALA A 226 -17.23 -5.01 -17.81
CA ALA A 226 -16.14 -5.97 -17.59
C ALA A 226 -14.74 -5.34 -17.79
N SER A 227 -14.63 -4.28 -18.57
CA SER A 227 -13.38 -3.53 -18.80
C SER A 227 -13.00 -2.61 -17.63
N GLY A 228 -13.88 -2.41 -16.66
CA GLY A 228 -13.74 -1.54 -15.50
C GLY A 228 -14.74 -0.38 -15.51
N VAL A 229 -15.20 0.00 -14.33
CA VAL A 229 -16.10 1.13 -14.11
C VAL A 229 -15.31 2.31 -13.58
N PRO A 230 -15.53 3.55 -14.07
CA PRO A 230 -14.88 4.72 -13.49
C PRO A 230 -15.39 4.94 -12.05
N PHE A 231 -14.46 5.31 -11.16
CA PHE A 231 -14.77 5.60 -9.76
C PHE A 231 -15.31 7.03 -9.65
N LEU A 232 -16.63 7.20 -9.88
CA LEU A 232 -17.29 8.50 -9.92
C LEU A 232 -17.90 8.86 -8.55
N SER A 233 -17.93 10.18 -8.22
CA SER A 233 -18.67 10.67 -7.07
C SER A 233 -20.18 10.70 -7.36
N ASP A 234 -21.01 10.88 -6.31
CA ASP A 234 -22.46 10.96 -6.47
C ASP A 234 -22.85 12.19 -7.29
N SER A 235 -22.20 13.34 -7.07
CA SER A 235 -22.41 14.55 -7.83
C SER A 235 -22.04 14.38 -9.31
N GLN A 236 -20.92 13.75 -9.62
CA GLN A 236 -20.50 13.48 -11.00
C GLN A 236 -21.47 12.52 -11.71
N LEU A 237 -21.90 11.46 -11.02
CA LEU A 237 -22.83 10.48 -11.56
C LEU A 237 -24.21 11.10 -11.82
N ARG A 238 -24.73 11.94 -10.90
CA ARG A 238 -26.00 12.66 -11.10
C ARG A 238 -25.95 13.59 -12.31
N VAL A 239 -24.86 14.32 -12.53
CA VAL A 239 -24.69 15.16 -13.71
C VAL A 239 -24.75 14.31 -14.99
N ALA A 240 -24.03 13.20 -15.04
CA ALA A 240 -24.02 12.31 -16.21
C ALA A 240 -25.41 11.69 -16.49
N LEU A 241 -26.14 11.28 -15.43
CA LEU A 241 -27.50 10.73 -15.56
C LEU A 241 -28.52 11.77 -16.03
N ASN A 242 -28.39 13.02 -15.57
CA ASN A 242 -29.23 14.12 -16.01
C ASN A 242 -28.99 14.47 -17.48
N GLU A 243 -27.72 14.51 -17.92
CA GLU A 243 -27.36 14.70 -19.34
C GLU A 243 -27.91 13.57 -20.21
N ALA A 244 -27.97 12.34 -19.70
CA ALA A 244 -28.57 11.19 -20.35
C ALA A 244 -30.12 11.17 -20.30
N SER A 245 -30.74 12.18 -19.69
CA SER A 245 -32.19 12.28 -19.54
C SER A 245 -32.84 11.10 -18.82
N VAL A 246 -32.13 10.50 -17.85
CA VAL A 246 -32.67 9.42 -16.99
C VAL A 246 -33.70 9.98 -16.02
N SER A 247 -34.79 9.24 -15.73
CA SER A 247 -35.78 9.66 -14.78
C SER A 247 -35.21 9.80 -13.36
N GLU A 248 -35.70 10.77 -12.55
CA GLU A 248 -35.15 11.05 -11.22
C GLU A 248 -35.16 9.82 -10.30
N SER A 249 -36.25 9.00 -10.36
CA SER A 249 -36.31 7.75 -9.57
C SER A 249 -35.25 6.74 -9.95
N THR A 250 -35.02 6.52 -11.24
CA THR A 250 -33.99 5.62 -11.74
C THR A 250 -32.60 6.18 -11.47
N ALA A 251 -32.42 7.49 -11.61
CA ALA A 251 -31.14 8.13 -11.30
C ALA A 251 -30.76 7.95 -9.82
N GLN A 252 -31.74 8.09 -8.90
CA GLN A 252 -31.48 7.88 -7.48
C GLN A 252 -31.07 6.43 -7.19
N GLU A 253 -31.74 5.42 -7.76
CA GLU A 253 -31.38 4.00 -7.60
C GLU A 253 -29.96 3.69 -8.10
N ILE A 254 -29.56 4.30 -9.23
CA ILE A 254 -28.22 4.12 -9.79
C ILE A 254 -27.17 4.77 -8.88
N VAL A 255 -27.45 5.95 -8.33
CA VAL A 255 -26.55 6.65 -7.40
C VAL A 255 -26.38 5.84 -6.12
N ASP A 256 -27.46 5.32 -5.54
CA ASP A 256 -27.41 4.51 -4.32
C ASP A 256 -26.63 3.19 -4.56
N LEU A 257 -26.88 2.50 -5.68
CA LEU A 257 -26.11 1.32 -6.07
C LEU A 257 -24.62 1.63 -6.22
N ASN A 258 -24.28 2.75 -6.85
CA ASN A 258 -22.88 3.16 -7.03
C ASN A 258 -22.23 3.52 -5.69
N ALA A 259 -22.95 4.16 -4.77
CA ALA A 259 -22.46 4.50 -3.43
C ALA A 259 -22.11 3.23 -2.63
N ASP A 260 -23.03 2.24 -2.61
CA ASP A 260 -22.80 0.96 -1.94
C ASP A 260 -21.64 0.16 -2.58
N ALA A 261 -21.60 0.12 -3.92
CA ALA A 261 -20.53 -0.56 -4.65
C ALA A 261 -19.15 0.05 -4.37
N ARG A 262 -19.04 1.37 -4.27
CA ARG A 262 -17.80 2.07 -3.92
C ARG A 262 -17.34 1.74 -2.50
N LEU A 263 -18.25 1.75 -1.53
CA LEU A 263 -17.91 1.40 -0.15
C LEU A 263 -17.43 -0.04 -0.03
N GLU A 264 -18.11 -0.98 -0.70
CA GLU A 264 -17.72 -2.39 -0.73
C GLU A 264 -16.35 -2.57 -1.39
N ALA A 265 -16.10 -1.90 -2.52
CA ALA A 265 -14.81 -1.93 -3.20
C ALA A 265 -13.68 -1.39 -2.30
N LEU A 266 -13.91 -0.31 -1.56
CA LEU A 266 -12.95 0.24 -0.61
C LEU A 266 -12.71 -0.70 0.57
N ARG A 267 -13.75 -1.33 1.12
CA ARG A 267 -13.62 -2.32 2.20
C ARG A 267 -12.77 -3.51 1.77
N VAL A 268 -13.05 -4.09 0.62
CA VAL A 268 -12.31 -5.25 0.09
C VAL A 268 -10.86 -4.87 -0.21
N ALA A 269 -10.61 -3.71 -0.82
CA ALA A 269 -9.27 -3.21 -1.11
C ALA A 269 -8.45 -2.99 0.17
N LEU A 270 -9.03 -2.35 1.19
CA LEU A 270 -8.39 -2.15 2.49
C LEU A 270 -8.24 -3.45 3.27
N ALA A 271 -9.18 -4.39 3.18
CA ALA A 271 -9.04 -5.72 3.77
C ALA A 271 -7.86 -6.49 3.19
N LEU A 272 -7.63 -6.36 1.87
CA LEU A 272 -6.42 -6.91 1.24
C LEU A 272 -5.16 -6.23 1.78
N ALA A 273 -5.15 -4.91 1.95
CA ALA A 273 -4.01 -4.21 2.56
C ALA A 273 -3.74 -4.68 4.00
N ALA A 274 -4.80 -4.91 4.80
CA ALA A 274 -4.68 -5.47 6.14
C ALA A 274 -4.12 -6.91 6.11
N LEU A 275 -4.57 -7.74 5.18
CA LEU A 275 -4.06 -9.11 4.99
C LEU A 275 -2.57 -9.12 4.63
N LEU A 276 -2.13 -8.21 3.77
CA LEU A 276 -0.71 -8.02 3.43
C LEU A 276 0.09 -7.59 4.68
N GLY A 277 -0.44 -6.68 5.49
CA GLY A 277 0.14 -6.28 6.78
C GLY A 277 0.25 -7.43 7.77
N LEU A 278 -0.80 -8.25 7.90
CA LEU A 278 -0.78 -9.47 8.73
C LEU A 278 0.27 -10.47 8.23
N THR A 279 0.34 -10.67 6.91
CA THR A 279 1.34 -11.55 6.30
C THR A 279 2.76 -11.07 6.57
N ALA A 280 3.01 -9.76 6.49
CA ALA A 280 4.30 -9.17 6.80
C ALA A 280 4.77 -9.45 8.25
N LEU A 281 3.84 -9.55 9.21
CA LEU A 281 4.17 -9.86 10.60
C LEU A 281 4.90 -11.21 10.77
N PHE A 282 4.61 -12.20 9.93
CA PHE A 282 5.30 -13.50 9.97
C PHE A 282 6.77 -13.38 9.58
N PHE A 283 7.12 -12.45 8.70
CA PHE A 283 8.50 -12.25 8.22
C PHE A 283 9.36 -11.42 9.16
N THR A 284 8.80 -10.83 10.22
CA THR A 284 9.57 -10.08 11.24
C THR A 284 10.61 -10.92 11.97
N GLY A 285 10.53 -12.25 11.85
CA GLY A 285 11.49 -13.20 12.44
C GLY A 285 12.95 -12.97 12.02
N ASN A 286 13.18 -12.45 10.82
CA ASN A 286 14.51 -12.22 10.24
C ASN A 286 15.16 -10.91 10.74
N ILE A 287 14.45 -10.04 11.43
CA ILE A 287 14.97 -8.82 12.05
C ILE A 287 15.77 -9.19 13.31
N PRO A 288 16.96 -8.60 13.54
CA PRO A 288 17.77 -8.85 14.73
C PRO A 288 17.05 -8.43 16.01
N ARG A 289 17.39 -9.09 17.13
CA ARG A 289 16.81 -8.78 18.45
C ARG A 289 17.57 -7.69 19.20
N GLN A 290 18.82 -7.47 18.85
CA GLN A 290 19.67 -6.43 19.45
C GLN A 290 19.75 -5.23 18.51
N ALA A 291 19.73 -4.04 19.08
CA ALA A 291 20.02 -2.83 18.31
C ALA A 291 21.46 -2.95 17.74
N PRO A 292 21.70 -2.47 16.51
CA PRO A 292 23.06 -2.36 16.00
C PRO A 292 23.91 -1.60 17.05
N ALA A 293 25.08 -2.14 17.39
CA ALA A 293 26.02 -1.41 18.23
C ALA A 293 26.33 -0.09 17.52
N ALA A 294 26.15 1.03 18.21
CA ALA A 294 26.67 2.29 17.70
C ALA A 294 28.17 2.07 17.46
N GLN A 295 28.63 2.19 16.22
CA GLN A 295 30.02 2.15 15.91
C GLN A 295 30.68 3.27 16.70
N VAL A 296 31.45 2.90 17.71
CA VAL A 296 32.33 3.85 18.42
C VAL A 296 33.37 4.22 17.35
N PRO A 297 33.52 5.49 16.97
CA PRO A 297 34.58 5.87 16.08
C PRO A 297 35.88 5.40 16.73
N GLU A 298 36.62 4.52 16.06
CA GLU A 298 38.02 4.26 16.41
C GLU A 298 38.71 5.62 16.33
N ASN A 299 39.08 6.14 17.49
CA ASN A 299 39.92 7.32 17.58
C ASN A 299 41.22 7.04 16.85
N PRO A 300 41.69 7.94 15.96
CA PRO A 300 42.93 7.76 15.22
C PRO A 300 44.17 7.76 16.13
#